data_c76941b27b1f67f2172c85b321c77684
#
_entry.id   c76941b27b1f67f2172c85b321c77684
#
_cell.length_a   1.000
_cell.length_b   1.000
_cell.length_c   1.000
_cell.angle_alpha   90.00
_cell.angle_beta   90.00
_cell.angle_gamma   90.00
#
_symmetry.space_group_name_H-M   'P 1'
#
loop_
_entity.id
_entity.type
_entity.pdbx_description
1 polymer ?
#
loop_
_entity_poly.entity_id
_entity_poly.type
_entity_poly.pdbx_seq_one_letter_code
_entity_poly.pdbx_strand_id
1 'polypeptide(L)'
;MSTTFARERTLQDDIAPAVESRVDGVEVLAVELVSPSRFCVYIDHPGGVDHALCERVTRVLDDYRSEYTIDVSSPGPERPLRKPEHFSAALGRSVSVRTEGKKRQRGTLTDAGPDAITLETADARTVRIPYASIVRANLIDEGLQT
;
A
#
# COMPACT_ATOMS: atom_id res chain seq x y z
N MET A 1 15.97 5.53 11.87
CA MET A 1 15.46 4.90 10.65
C MET A 1 15.00 3.48 10.94
N SER A 2 13.88 3.10 10.41
CA SER A 2 13.30 1.79 10.69
C SER A 2 13.83 0.74 9.72
N THR A 3 14.47 -0.31 10.23
CA THR A 3 14.90 -1.44 9.40
C THR A 3 13.69 -2.20 8.84
N THR A 4 12.56 -2.20 9.57
CA THR A 4 11.33 -2.80 9.12
C THR A 4 10.81 -2.12 7.84
N PHE A 5 10.84 -0.80 7.81
CA PHE A 5 10.43 -0.04 6.63
C PHE A 5 11.32 -0.36 5.43
N ALA A 6 12.65 -0.40 5.63
CA ALA A 6 13.58 -0.72 4.56
C ALA A 6 13.38 -2.15 4.02
N ARG A 7 13.16 -3.12 4.90
CA ARG A 7 12.89 -4.51 4.51
C ARG A 7 11.57 -4.63 3.75
N GLU A 8 10.55 -3.95 4.23
CA GLU A 8 9.24 -3.95 3.59
C GLU A 8 9.33 -3.40 2.17
N ARG A 9 10.08 -2.32 1.99
CA ARG A 9 10.27 -1.71 0.68
C ARG A 9 11.03 -2.64 -0.26
N THR A 10 12.07 -3.29 0.23
CA THR A 10 12.84 -4.27 -0.55
C THR A 10 11.95 -5.43 -0.97
N LEU A 11 11.16 -5.96 -0.06
CA LEU A 11 10.23 -7.04 -0.37
C LEU A 11 9.23 -6.60 -1.44
N GLN A 12 8.68 -5.42 -1.32
CA GLN A 12 7.73 -4.91 -2.30
C GLN A 12 8.37 -4.75 -3.68
N ASP A 13 9.58 -4.20 -3.74
CA ASP A 13 10.30 -4.00 -4.99
C ASP A 13 10.62 -5.33 -5.68
N ASP A 14 10.86 -6.40 -4.92
CA ASP A 14 11.13 -7.72 -5.46
C ASP A 14 9.86 -8.50 -5.81
N ILE A 15 8.86 -8.42 -4.95
CA ILE A 15 7.64 -9.23 -5.06
C ILE A 15 6.70 -8.70 -6.12
N ALA A 16 6.49 -7.39 -6.18
CA ALA A 16 5.51 -6.81 -7.10
C ALA A 16 5.78 -7.19 -8.56
N PRO A 17 7.01 -7.02 -9.10
CA PRO A 17 7.27 -7.42 -10.48
C PRO A 17 7.14 -8.91 -10.69
N ALA A 18 7.57 -9.73 -9.71
CA ALA A 18 7.52 -11.19 -9.84
C ALA A 18 6.07 -11.68 -9.96
N VAL A 19 5.19 -11.16 -9.13
CA VAL A 19 3.77 -11.53 -9.15
C VAL A 19 3.09 -10.99 -10.40
N GLU A 20 3.29 -9.71 -10.69
CA GLU A 20 2.60 -9.06 -11.81
C GLU A 20 3.01 -9.63 -13.16
N SER A 21 4.22 -10.15 -13.28
CA SER A 21 4.69 -10.76 -14.52
C SER A 21 4.20 -12.20 -14.71
N ARG A 22 3.79 -12.87 -13.64
CA ARG A 22 3.43 -14.29 -13.70
C ARG A 22 1.94 -14.56 -13.52
N VAL A 23 1.21 -13.61 -12.97
CA VAL A 23 -0.23 -13.76 -12.76
C VAL A 23 -0.93 -12.61 -13.49
N ASP A 24 -1.65 -12.95 -14.55
CA ASP A 24 -2.28 -11.95 -15.40
C ASP A 24 -3.33 -11.14 -14.66
N GLY A 25 -3.30 -9.83 -14.86
CA GLY A 25 -4.30 -8.92 -14.33
C GLY A 25 -4.14 -8.54 -12.87
N VAL A 26 -3.20 -9.15 -12.17
CA VAL A 26 -2.96 -8.83 -10.76
C VAL A 26 -2.11 -7.57 -10.63
N GLU A 27 -2.53 -6.68 -9.74
CA GLU A 27 -1.69 -5.58 -9.28
C GLU A 27 -1.33 -5.83 -7.82
N VAL A 28 -0.04 -5.72 -7.48
CA VAL A 28 0.40 -5.77 -6.09
C VAL A 28 0.32 -4.36 -5.53
N LEU A 29 -0.59 -4.15 -4.60
CA LEU A 29 -0.83 -2.83 -4.02
C LEU A 29 0.19 -2.49 -2.94
N ALA A 30 0.53 -3.46 -2.12
CA ALA A 30 1.49 -3.28 -1.04
C ALA A 30 1.95 -4.62 -0.50
N VAL A 31 3.17 -4.63 0.05
CA VAL A 31 3.68 -5.74 0.87
C VAL A 31 3.96 -5.15 2.25
N GLU A 32 3.36 -5.72 3.28
CA GLU A 32 3.52 -5.23 4.65
C GLU A 32 4.07 -6.31 5.56
N LEU A 33 5.15 -5.99 6.28
CA LEU A 33 5.68 -6.87 7.31
C LEU A 33 4.79 -6.79 8.53
N VAL A 34 4.19 -7.91 8.89
CA VAL A 34 3.34 -8.02 10.08
C VAL A 34 4.19 -8.39 11.29
N SER A 35 5.27 -9.14 11.04
CA SER A 35 6.27 -9.50 12.05
C SER A 35 7.59 -9.73 11.32
N PRO A 36 8.71 -9.94 12.02
CA PRO A 36 9.99 -10.21 11.34
C PRO A 36 9.97 -11.41 10.40
N SER A 37 9.05 -12.34 10.59
CA SER A 37 8.97 -13.57 9.80
C SER A 37 7.65 -13.75 9.07
N ARG A 38 6.82 -12.70 8.98
CA ARG A 38 5.52 -12.80 8.32
C ARG A 38 5.22 -11.53 7.54
N PHE A 39 4.79 -11.67 6.29
CA PHE A 39 4.33 -10.52 5.52
C PHE A 39 2.99 -10.80 4.85
N CYS A 40 2.27 -9.72 4.55
CA CYS A 40 1.02 -9.78 3.82
C CYS A 40 1.18 -9.06 2.49
N VAL A 41 0.73 -9.69 1.41
CA VAL A 41 0.70 -9.10 0.08
C VAL A 41 -0.73 -8.72 -0.25
N TYR A 42 -0.97 -7.43 -0.43
CA TYR A 42 -2.28 -6.93 -0.83
C TYR A 42 -2.34 -6.83 -2.33
N ILE A 43 -3.30 -7.49 -2.93
CA ILE A 43 -3.45 -7.56 -4.39
C ILE A 43 -4.82 -7.08 -4.83
N ASP A 44 -4.89 -6.67 -6.10
CA ASP A 44 -6.14 -6.31 -6.74
C ASP A 44 -6.21 -6.99 -8.10
N HIS A 45 -7.42 -7.19 -8.62
CA HIS A 45 -7.63 -7.82 -9.91
C HIS A 45 -8.98 -7.36 -10.46
N PRO A 46 -9.06 -7.04 -11.77
CA PRO A 46 -10.33 -6.59 -12.38
C PRO A 46 -11.49 -7.58 -12.22
N GLY A 47 -11.19 -8.87 -12.17
CA GLY A 47 -12.19 -9.92 -11.98
C GLY A 47 -12.51 -10.25 -10.53
N GLY A 48 -11.92 -9.52 -9.58
CA GLY A 48 -12.05 -9.79 -8.17
C GLY A 48 -10.96 -10.72 -7.64
N VAL A 49 -10.80 -10.75 -6.33
CA VAL A 49 -9.78 -11.56 -5.66
C VAL A 49 -10.47 -12.71 -4.94
N ASP A 50 -10.16 -13.94 -5.35
CA ASP A 50 -10.71 -15.15 -4.76
C ASP A 50 -9.58 -16.04 -4.22
N HIS A 51 -9.96 -17.17 -3.61
CA HIS A 51 -8.99 -18.12 -3.04
C HIS A 51 -8.03 -18.68 -4.09
N ALA A 52 -8.52 -18.97 -5.29
CA ALA A 52 -7.70 -19.52 -6.36
C ALA A 52 -6.62 -18.52 -6.77
N LEU A 53 -6.97 -17.25 -6.87
CA LEU A 53 -6.02 -16.19 -7.20
C LEU A 53 -4.97 -16.03 -6.10
N CYS A 54 -5.39 -16.04 -4.84
CA CYS A 54 -4.48 -15.94 -3.71
C CYS A 54 -3.49 -17.12 -3.69
N GLU A 55 -3.95 -18.34 -4.00
CA GLU A 55 -3.08 -19.49 -4.12
C GLU A 55 -2.05 -19.33 -5.22
N ARG A 56 -2.45 -18.83 -6.38
CA ARG A 56 -1.54 -18.62 -7.49
C ARG A 56 -0.44 -17.63 -7.13
N VAL A 57 -0.81 -16.54 -6.45
CA VAL A 57 0.17 -15.56 -5.99
C VAL A 57 1.11 -16.18 -4.96
N THR A 58 0.57 -16.96 -4.02
CA THR A 58 1.38 -17.63 -3.01
C THR A 58 2.42 -18.57 -3.66
N ARG A 59 2.04 -19.30 -4.71
CA ARG A 59 2.97 -20.17 -5.42
C ARG A 59 4.11 -19.41 -6.09
N VAL A 60 3.84 -18.24 -6.63
CA VAL A 60 4.89 -17.39 -7.20
C VAL A 60 5.91 -17.02 -6.14
N LEU A 61 5.47 -16.89 -4.88
CA LEU A 61 6.30 -16.48 -3.76
C LEU A 61 6.88 -17.66 -2.96
N ASP A 62 6.87 -18.85 -3.53
CA ASP A 62 7.27 -20.06 -2.83
C ASP A 62 8.70 -19.99 -2.26
N ASP A 63 9.61 -19.29 -2.95
CA ASP A 63 10.99 -19.12 -2.50
C ASP A 63 11.09 -18.39 -1.17
N TYR A 64 10.12 -17.57 -0.84
CA TYR A 64 10.11 -16.82 0.42
C TYR A 64 9.59 -17.63 1.61
N ARG A 65 8.97 -18.77 1.35
CA ARG A 65 8.31 -19.57 2.39
C ARG A 65 9.28 -20.21 3.37
N SER A 66 10.54 -20.33 3.02
CA SER A 66 11.56 -20.84 3.93
C SER A 66 11.89 -19.85 5.05
N GLU A 67 11.66 -18.55 4.81
CA GLU A 67 12.00 -17.50 5.77
C GLU A 67 10.77 -16.77 6.31
N TYR A 68 9.66 -16.81 5.58
CA TYR A 68 8.47 -16.04 5.90
C TYR A 68 7.20 -16.86 5.83
N THR A 69 6.26 -16.53 6.69
CA THR A 69 4.87 -16.91 6.50
C THR A 69 4.23 -15.85 5.62
N ILE A 70 3.53 -16.27 4.58
CA ILE A 70 2.98 -15.37 3.57
C ILE A 70 1.45 -15.38 3.63
N ASP A 71 0.87 -14.21 3.77
CA ASP A 71 -0.55 -13.99 3.62
C ASP A 71 -0.79 -13.22 2.32
N VAL A 72 -1.81 -13.59 1.57
CA VAL A 72 -2.22 -12.86 0.37
C VAL A 72 -3.68 -12.48 0.57
N SER A 73 -3.99 -11.21 0.37
CA SER A 73 -5.33 -10.70 0.66
C SER A 73 -5.71 -9.58 -0.30
N SER A 74 -7.01 -9.36 -0.45
CA SER A 74 -7.49 -8.12 -1.05
C SER A 74 -7.50 -7.03 0.02
N PRO A 75 -7.30 -5.75 -0.36
CA PRO A 75 -7.41 -4.68 0.61
C PRO A 75 -8.86 -4.47 1.01
N GLY A 76 -9.06 -4.02 2.23
CA GLY A 76 -10.37 -3.57 2.67
C GLY A 76 -10.66 -2.16 2.19
N PRO A 77 -11.67 -1.50 2.79
CA PRO A 77 -12.02 -0.12 2.41
C PRO A 77 -10.88 0.88 2.66
N GLU A 78 -9.95 0.55 3.54
CA GLU A 78 -8.78 1.38 3.80
C GLU A 78 -7.60 0.91 2.95
N ARG A 79 -7.79 1.00 1.66
CA ARG A 79 -6.84 0.54 0.64
C ARG A 79 -5.48 1.20 0.81
N PRO A 80 -4.36 0.44 0.77
CA PRO A 80 -3.03 1.04 0.86
C PRO A 80 -2.67 1.82 -0.40
N LEU A 81 -1.92 2.90 -0.20
CA LEU A 81 -1.44 3.76 -1.28
C LEU A 81 0.09 3.71 -1.28
N ARG A 82 0.68 3.23 -2.37
CA ARG A 82 2.13 3.02 -2.45
C ARG A 82 2.79 3.72 -3.62
N LYS A 83 2.07 3.91 -4.70
CA LYS A 83 2.61 4.46 -5.94
C LYS A 83 1.96 5.82 -6.23
N PRO A 84 2.64 6.71 -6.97
CA PRO A 84 2.02 7.99 -7.35
C PRO A 84 0.68 7.81 -8.03
N GLU A 85 0.50 6.77 -8.83
CA GLU A 85 -0.77 6.47 -9.49
C GLU A 85 -1.89 6.20 -8.48
N HIS A 86 -1.56 5.56 -7.35
CA HIS A 86 -2.54 5.31 -6.30
C HIS A 86 -3.05 6.61 -5.69
N PHE A 87 -2.13 7.56 -5.47
CA PHE A 87 -2.50 8.86 -4.93
C PHE A 87 -3.31 9.67 -5.93
N SER A 88 -2.93 9.65 -7.20
CA SER A 88 -3.69 10.34 -8.25
C SER A 88 -5.14 9.84 -8.31
N ALA A 89 -5.33 8.54 -8.16
CA ALA A 89 -6.67 7.94 -8.18
C ALA A 89 -7.47 8.28 -6.92
N ALA A 90 -6.80 8.73 -5.85
CA ALA A 90 -7.43 9.04 -4.57
C ALA A 90 -7.67 10.54 -4.36
N LEU A 91 -7.45 11.37 -5.38
CA LEU A 91 -7.69 12.81 -5.26
C LEU A 91 -9.12 13.09 -4.81
N GLY A 92 -9.25 13.99 -3.84
CA GLY A 92 -10.54 14.34 -3.26
C GLY A 92 -11.00 13.41 -2.14
N ARG A 93 -10.24 12.34 -1.87
CA ARG A 93 -10.56 11.37 -0.83
C ARG A 93 -9.78 11.66 0.44
N SER A 94 -10.32 11.23 1.56
CA SER A 94 -9.58 11.30 2.84
C SER A 94 -8.54 10.21 2.91
N VAL A 95 -7.34 10.57 3.34
CA VAL A 95 -6.23 9.64 3.47
C VAL A 95 -5.55 9.80 4.81
N SER A 96 -4.90 8.73 5.26
CA SER A 96 -4.04 8.73 6.43
C SER A 96 -2.62 8.43 5.95
N VAL A 97 -1.66 9.28 6.30
CA VAL A 97 -0.27 9.14 5.88
C VAL A 97 0.62 9.13 7.11
N ARG A 98 1.49 8.12 7.19
CA ARG A 98 2.49 8.02 8.23
C ARG A 98 3.86 8.31 7.64
N THR A 99 4.58 9.24 8.25
CA THR A 99 5.91 9.63 7.79
C THR A 99 7.01 9.05 8.69
N GLU A 100 8.26 9.16 8.25
CA GLU A 100 9.42 8.61 8.96
C GLU A 100 9.54 9.11 10.40
N GLY A 101 9.09 10.31 10.70
CA GLY A 101 9.12 10.85 12.06
C GLY A 101 8.03 10.28 12.96
N LYS A 102 7.37 9.22 12.57
CA LYS A 102 6.24 8.61 13.27
C LYS A 102 5.04 9.54 13.42
N LYS A 103 5.02 10.61 12.65
CA LYS A 103 3.89 11.50 12.60
C LYS A 103 2.83 10.93 11.68
N ARG A 104 1.59 11.03 12.10
CA ARG A 104 0.46 10.65 11.26
C ARG A 104 -0.29 11.89 10.85
N GLN A 105 -0.50 12.05 9.55
CA GLN A 105 -1.29 13.13 9.01
C GLN A 105 -2.56 12.56 8.40
N ARG A 106 -3.68 13.19 8.70
CA ARG A 106 -4.96 12.84 8.09
C ARG A 106 -5.52 14.06 7.40
N GLY A 107 -6.07 13.87 6.23
CA GLY A 107 -6.69 14.97 5.52
C GLY A 107 -7.20 14.54 4.17
N THR A 108 -7.76 15.53 3.46
CA THR A 108 -8.22 15.31 2.08
C THR A 108 -7.05 15.49 1.13
N LEU A 109 -6.86 14.53 0.24
CA LEU A 109 -5.80 14.61 -0.76
C LEU A 109 -6.22 15.61 -1.84
N THR A 110 -5.53 16.75 -1.90
CA THR A 110 -5.86 17.83 -2.82
C THR A 110 -4.96 17.87 -4.04
N ASP A 111 -3.76 17.28 -3.93
CA ASP A 111 -2.84 17.21 -5.04
C ASP A 111 -1.94 15.97 -4.92
N ALA A 112 -1.62 15.37 -6.05
CA ALA A 112 -0.70 14.25 -6.14
C ALA A 112 0.29 14.56 -7.25
N GLY A 113 1.35 15.29 -6.89
CA GLY A 113 2.38 15.69 -7.84
C GLY A 113 3.40 14.60 -8.12
N PRO A 114 4.42 14.89 -8.92
CA PRO A 114 5.45 13.91 -9.25
C PRO A 114 6.37 13.56 -8.09
N ASP A 115 6.56 14.49 -7.14
CA ASP A 115 7.51 14.31 -6.04
C ASP A 115 6.85 14.24 -4.67
N ALA A 116 5.64 14.73 -4.55
CA ALA A 116 4.98 14.88 -3.25
C ALA A 116 3.47 14.93 -3.41
N ILE A 117 2.79 14.69 -2.30
CA ILE A 117 1.35 14.87 -2.21
C ILE A 117 1.05 16.10 -1.35
N THR A 118 -0.17 16.64 -1.49
CA THR A 118 -0.65 17.73 -0.67
C THR A 118 -1.96 17.32 -0.01
N LEU A 119 -2.05 17.52 1.30
CA LEU A 119 -3.24 17.23 2.09
C LEU A 119 -3.80 18.52 2.66
N GLU A 120 -5.13 18.60 2.71
CA GLU A 120 -5.83 19.64 3.47
C GLU A 120 -6.35 19.01 4.76
N THR A 121 -5.85 19.47 5.90
CA THR A 121 -6.22 18.94 7.20
C THR A 121 -7.56 19.52 7.67
N ALA A 122 -8.11 18.95 8.74
CA ALA A 122 -9.41 19.36 9.26
C ALA A 122 -9.47 20.82 9.70
N ASP A 123 -8.35 21.41 10.07
CA ASP A 123 -8.25 22.83 10.45
C ASP A 123 -7.87 23.73 9.26
N ALA A 124 -8.11 23.25 8.04
CA ALA A 124 -7.89 23.95 6.78
C ALA A 124 -6.43 24.31 6.51
N ARG A 125 -5.50 23.58 7.10
CA ARG A 125 -4.09 23.73 6.80
C ARG A 125 -3.70 22.84 5.62
N THR A 126 -2.75 23.33 4.85
CA THR A 126 -2.20 22.58 3.72
C THR A 126 -0.84 22.00 4.12
N VAL A 127 -0.67 20.70 3.94
CA VAL A 127 0.58 20.00 4.27
C VAL A 127 1.09 19.31 3.02
N ARG A 128 2.34 19.58 2.66
CA ARG A 128 3.01 18.91 1.55
C ARG A 128 3.90 17.80 2.09
N ILE A 129 3.73 16.59 1.56
CA ILE A 129 4.47 15.42 2.03
C ILE A 129 5.20 14.77 0.85
N PRO A 130 6.53 14.79 0.84
CA PRO A 130 7.30 14.10 -0.21
C PRO A 130 7.05 12.58 -0.14
N TYR A 131 6.95 11.94 -1.29
CA TYR A 131 6.79 10.49 -1.33
C TYR A 131 7.91 9.77 -0.58
N ALA A 132 9.12 10.30 -0.65
CA ALA A 132 10.27 9.68 0.02
C ALA A 132 10.14 9.61 1.54
N SER A 133 9.35 10.48 2.15
CA SER A 133 9.16 10.46 3.60
C SER A 133 7.94 9.65 4.04
N ILE A 134 7.14 9.14 3.10
CA ILE A 134 5.95 8.36 3.42
C ILE A 134 6.36 6.93 3.75
N VAL A 135 6.04 6.48 4.96
CA VAL A 135 6.25 5.11 5.38
C VAL A 135 5.04 4.25 5.00
N ARG A 136 3.85 4.75 5.30
CA ARG A 136 2.59 4.10 4.93
C ARG A 136 1.53 5.14 4.65
N ALA A 137 0.65 4.81 3.72
CA ALA A 137 -0.51 5.64 3.43
C ALA A 137 -1.69 4.73 3.09
N ASN A 138 -2.87 5.11 3.55
CA ASN A 138 -4.09 4.34 3.32
C ASN A 138 -5.25 5.30 3.10
N LEU A 139 -6.22 4.86 2.31
CA LEU A 139 -7.50 5.55 2.26
C LEU A 139 -8.20 5.42 3.60
N ILE A 140 -8.91 6.46 4.01
CA ILE A 140 -9.78 6.40 5.18
C ILE A 140 -11.16 6.00 4.70
N ASP A 141 -11.76 5.02 5.36
CA ASP A 141 -13.09 4.56 4.99
C ASP A 141 -14.15 5.58 5.43
N GLU A 142 -14.74 6.22 4.44
CA GLU A 142 -15.83 7.17 4.64
C GLU A 142 -17.14 6.64 4.09
N GLY A 143 -17.15 5.41 3.62
CA GLY A 143 -18.28 4.85 2.87
C GLY A 143 -19.59 4.76 3.62
N LEU A 144 -19.53 4.81 4.93
CA LEU A 144 -20.72 4.73 5.77
C LEU A 144 -21.37 6.09 6.01
N GLN A 145 -20.83 7.11 5.43
CA GLN A 145 -21.25 8.49 5.65
C GLN A 145 -22.28 8.99 4.66
N THR A 146 -22.72 8.16 3.83
CA THR A 146 -23.71 8.53 2.80
C THR A 146 -25.05 8.92 3.38
#